data_eb567c7793bc4a0123793b7545123c8f
#
_entry.id   eb567c7793bc4a0123793b7545123c8f
#
_cell.length_a   1.000
_cell.length_b   1.000
_cell.length_c   1.000
_cell.angle_alpha   90.00
_cell.angle_beta   90.00
_cell.angle_gamma   90.00
#
_symmetry.space_group_name_H-M   'P 1'
#
loop_
_entity.id
_entity.type
_entity.pdbx_description
1 polymer ?
#
loop_
_entity_poly.entity_id
_entity_poly.type
_entity_poly.pdbx_seq_one_letter_code
_entity_poly.pdbx_strand_id
1 'polypeptide(L)'
;MSNQQEENKTENMPYGLLISATYNIQKHAAILKFYEPTSQKIFLWADKSGHKPYCYSKLSPDDIPTEISERDDVIEIKQVKLLDILHDKLIDVSKILVKDPLAIGGTQTSKSIRNLIDTWESDIKYYENYLYDNLLIVGKYYKIENDSIVPYDLEISAETKLTLKNMLLDKQSDTNLPDSKQFDEHVSEWANLLNQPIPKIKRISLDIEVESDTDRIPDPKVAEKKITAVGFEGSDGLKQVFILRRGGIEEGLNELLPGVKIIFYDETKEKEMILDTFELMKKYPLLITYNGDGFDLPYLYNRASRLGIDRQKNPLYMMR
;
A
#
# COMPACT_ATOMS: atom_id res chain seq x y z
N MET A 1 52.88 -16.75 -1.84
CA MET A 1 51.92 -16.77 -2.95
C MET A 1 50.66 -17.48 -2.42
N SER A 2 49.77 -16.75 -1.86
CA SER A 2 48.50 -17.23 -1.30
C SER A 2 47.39 -16.61 -2.14
N ASN A 3 46.79 -17.43 -3.00
CA ASN A 3 45.56 -17.12 -3.71
C ASN A 3 44.41 -17.08 -2.69
N GLN A 4 43.96 -15.90 -2.35
CA GLN A 4 42.65 -15.69 -1.77
C GLN A 4 41.62 -15.79 -2.91
N GLN A 5 40.92 -16.91 -2.95
CA GLN A 5 39.66 -17.02 -3.68
C GLN A 5 38.64 -16.13 -2.94
N GLU A 6 38.31 -15.00 -3.54
CA GLU A 6 37.09 -14.27 -3.20
C GLU A 6 35.90 -15.17 -3.59
N GLU A 7 35.33 -15.84 -2.58
CA GLU A 7 34.00 -16.40 -2.68
C GLU A 7 33.01 -15.27 -2.92
N ASN A 8 32.56 -15.14 -4.17
CA ASN A 8 31.39 -14.37 -4.52
C ASN A 8 30.19 -14.92 -3.71
N LYS A 9 29.92 -14.33 -2.55
CA LYS A 9 28.63 -14.42 -1.91
C LYS A 9 27.63 -13.72 -2.83
N THR A 10 26.96 -14.48 -3.69
CA THR A 10 25.67 -14.07 -4.22
C THR A 10 24.76 -13.89 -3.02
N GLU A 11 24.66 -12.65 -2.52
CA GLU A 11 23.63 -12.27 -1.57
C GLU A 11 22.30 -12.66 -2.21
N ASN A 12 21.62 -13.65 -1.60
CA ASN A 12 20.26 -14.00 -1.98
C ASN A 12 19.42 -12.73 -1.88
N MET A 13 19.18 -12.08 -3.02
CA MET A 13 18.33 -10.89 -3.07
C MET A 13 16.95 -11.25 -2.50
N PRO A 14 16.41 -10.44 -1.60
CA PRO A 14 15.15 -10.75 -0.96
C PRO A 14 14.04 -10.82 -2.01
N TYR A 15 13.25 -11.89 -1.96
CA TYR A 15 11.98 -11.93 -2.65
C TYR A 15 10.84 -11.57 -1.69
N GLY A 16 9.77 -11.04 -2.20
CA GLY A 16 8.65 -10.66 -1.35
C GLY A 16 7.32 -10.53 -2.10
N LEU A 17 6.26 -10.64 -1.35
CA LEU A 17 4.90 -10.35 -1.83
C LEU A 17 4.74 -8.84 -1.94
N LEU A 18 4.42 -8.33 -3.13
CA LEU A 18 4.09 -6.91 -3.30
C LEU A 18 2.79 -6.58 -2.57
N ILE A 19 2.86 -5.71 -1.55
CA ILE A 19 1.70 -5.32 -0.74
C ILE A 19 1.07 -4.04 -1.25
N SER A 20 1.90 -3.04 -1.56
CA SER A 20 1.42 -1.73 -2.02
C SER A 20 2.53 -0.93 -2.69
N ALA A 21 2.12 0.09 -3.42
CA ALA A 21 2.98 1.13 -3.96
C ALA A 21 2.56 2.50 -3.39
N THR A 22 3.53 3.40 -3.23
CA THR A 22 3.30 4.79 -2.80
C THR A 22 4.23 5.72 -3.57
N TYR A 23 3.97 7.02 -3.53
CA TYR A 23 4.88 8.03 -4.07
C TYR A 23 5.71 8.66 -2.96
N ASN A 24 7.00 8.78 -3.18
CA ASN A 24 7.88 9.51 -2.29
C ASN A 24 8.23 10.87 -2.92
N ILE A 25 7.74 11.95 -2.32
CA ILE A 25 7.91 13.31 -2.83
C ILE A 25 9.38 13.77 -2.82
N GLN A 26 10.19 13.33 -1.85
CA GLN A 26 11.59 13.72 -1.76
C GLN A 26 12.47 13.03 -2.79
N LYS A 27 12.12 11.80 -3.16
CA LYS A 27 12.84 11.01 -4.17
C LYS A 27 12.26 11.17 -5.56
N HIS A 28 11.09 11.78 -5.69
CA HIS A 28 10.30 11.84 -6.93
C HIS A 28 10.17 10.47 -7.62
N ALA A 29 9.88 9.44 -6.83
CA ALA A 29 9.88 8.05 -7.28
C ALA A 29 8.78 7.22 -6.58
N ALA A 30 8.37 6.14 -7.24
CA ALA A 30 7.54 5.12 -6.61
C ALA A 30 8.33 4.37 -5.54
N ILE A 31 7.68 4.09 -4.42
CA ILE A 31 8.18 3.21 -3.37
C ILE A 31 7.26 2.01 -3.31
N LEU A 32 7.80 0.84 -3.53
CA LEU A 32 7.10 -0.42 -3.41
C LEU A 32 7.37 -1.04 -2.04
N LYS A 33 6.32 -1.60 -1.45
CA LYS A 33 6.39 -2.30 -0.16
C LYS A 33 6.22 -3.79 -0.40
N PHE A 34 7.21 -4.56 0.01
CA PHE A 34 7.21 -6.02 -0.10
C PHE A 34 7.20 -6.65 1.28
N TYR A 35 6.37 -7.68 1.45
CA TYR A 35 6.41 -8.54 2.62
C TYR A 35 7.31 -9.75 2.33
N GLU A 36 8.39 -9.91 3.07
CA GLU A 36 9.32 -11.04 3.00
C GLU A 36 8.84 -12.13 3.97
N PRO A 37 8.39 -13.31 3.46
CA PRO A 37 7.73 -14.32 4.28
C PRO A 37 8.62 -14.99 5.31
N THR A 38 9.92 -15.13 5.03
CA THR A 38 10.87 -15.84 5.90
C THR A 38 11.18 -15.03 7.15
N SER A 39 11.52 -13.76 7.00
CA SER A 39 11.80 -12.85 8.11
C SER A 39 10.54 -12.24 8.71
N GLN A 40 9.40 -12.36 8.03
CA GLN A 40 8.12 -11.73 8.39
C GLN A 40 8.22 -10.21 8.51
N LYS A 41 9.01 -9.58 7.66
CA LYS A 41 9.25 -8.14 7.65
C LYS A 41 8.82 -7.50 6.34
N ILE A 42 8.59 -6.20 6.40
CA ILE A 42 8.41 -5.38 5.20
C ILE A 42 9.75 -4.76 4.83
N PHE A 43 10.12 -4.87 3.55
CA PHE A 43 11.18 -4.08 2.97
C PHE A 43 10.64 -3.12 1.91
N LEU A 44 11.33 -2.01 1.74
CA LEU A 44 10.97 -0.97 0.79
C LEU A 44 11.97 -0.96 -0.36
N TRP A 45 11.46 -0.87 -1.57
CA TRP A 45 12.27 -0.64 -2.75
C TRP A 45 11.85 0.65 -3.43
N ALA A 46 12.80 1.51 -3.74
CA ALA A 46 12.56 2.76 -4.45
C ALA A 46 12.87 2.58 -5.93
N ASP A 47 11.96 3.01 -6.79
CA ASP A 47 12.16 2.99 -8.23
C ASP A 47 13.41 3.78 -8.65
N LYS A 48 14.17 3.19 -9.55
CA LYS A 48 15.37 3.78 -10.15
C LYS A 48 15.26 3.90 -11.67
N SER A 49 14.13 3.49 -12.27
CA SER A 49 13.91 3.55 -13.72
C SER A 49 13.79 4.98 -14.25
N GLY A 50 13.51 5.93 -13.36
CA GLY A 50 13.23 7.31 -13.73
C GLY A 50 11.81 7.54 -14.25
N HIS A 51 10.89 6.61 -14.02
CA HIS A 51 9.48 6.75 -14.37
C HIS A 51 8.91 8.07 -13.84
N LYS A 52 8.17 8.79 -14.68
CA LYS A 52 7.63 10.11 -14.35
C LYS A 52 6.11 10.12 -14.41
N PRO A 53 5.46 10.97 -13.60
CA PRO A 53 4.03 11.20 -13.69
C PRO A 53 3.66 11.79 -15.04
N TYR A 54 2.49 11.43 -15.54
CA TYR A 54 1.99 11.93 -16.81
C TYR A 54 0.45 11.97 -16.84
N CYS A 55 -0.08 12.72 -17.79
CA CYS A 55 -1.46 12.65 -18.23
C CYS A 55 -1.52 12.79 -19.75
N TYR A 56 -2.70 12.57 -20.32
CA TYR A 56 -2.93 12.72 -21.76
C TYR A 56 -3.95 13.83 -22.03
N SER A 57 -3.84 14.46 -23.23
CA SER A 57 -4.84 15.39 -23.76
C SER A 57 -5.09 15.12 -25.24
N LYS A 58 -6.31 15.38 -25.71
CA LYS A 58 -6.65 15.32 -27.13
C LYS A 58 -6.07 16.48 -27.95
N LEU A 59 -5.60 17.53 -27.31
CA LEU A 59 -4.93 18.64 -27.98
C LEU A 59 -3.63 18.14 -28.60
N SER A 60 -3.27 18.69 -29.77
CA SER A 60 -1.93 18.45 -30.33
C SER A 60 -0.87 19.12 -29.45
N PRO A 61 0.41 18.72 -29.51
CA PRO A 61 1.46 19.37 -28.70
C PRO A 61 1.53 20.89 -28.91
N ASP A 62 1.28 21.36 -30.17
CA ASP A 62 1.30 22.78 -30.55
C ASP A 62 0.09 23.56 -30.02
N ASP A 63 -1.03 22.86 -29.75
CA ASP A 63 -2.27 23.46 -29.22
C ASP A 63 -2.31 23.46 -27.68
N ILE A 64 -1.34 22.86 -26.99
CA ILE A 64 -1.24 22.94 -25.55
C ILE A 64 -0.93 24.38 -25.11
N PRO A 65 -1.74 24.99 -24.24
CA PRO A 65 -1.52 26.36 -23.80
C PRO A 65 -0.10 26.61 -23.26
N THR A 66 0.47 27.77 -23.57
CA THR A 66 1.80 28.17 -23.10
C THR A 66 1.88 28.21 -21.58
N GLU A 67 0.76 28.50 -20.92
CA GLU A 67 0.63 28.38 -19.45
C GLU A 67 0.98 26.99 -18.90
N ILE A 68 0.87 25.93 -19.73
CA ILE A 68 1.25 24.56 -19.38
C ILE A 68 2.62 24.22 -19.94
N SER A 69 2.86 24.47 -21.25
CA SER A 69 4.08 24.02 -21.93
C SER A 69 5.35 24.73 -21.44
N GLU A 70 5.24 25.96 -20.94
CA GLU A 70 6.37 26.73 -20.39
C GLU A 70 6.58 26.57 -18.90
N ARG A 71 5.86 25.64 -18.24
CA ARG A 71 6.01 25.42 -16.79
C ARG A 71 7.31 24.71 -16.46
N ASP A 72 7.95 25.13 -15.41
CA ASP A 72 9.19 24.52 -14.89
C ASP A 72 9.01 23.06 -14.43
N ASP A 73 7.78 22.65 -14.08
CA ASP A 73 7.45 21.31 -13.63
C ASP A 73 7.00 20.38 -14.76
N VAL A 74 6.83 20.87 -15.99
CA VAL A 74 6.63 20.06 -17.20
C VAL A 74 7.99 19.65 -17.78
N ILE A 75 8.17 18.35 -18.01
CA ILE A 75 9.42 17.78 -18.51
C ILE A 75 9.38 17.70 -20.04
N GLU A 76 8.28 17.17 -20.57
CA GLU A 76 8.13 16.87 -21.99
C GLU A 76 6.65 16.84 -22.37
N ILE A 77 6.33 17.31 -23.57
CA ILE A 77 5.04 17.12 -24.21
C ILE A 77 5.31 16.44 -25.55
N LYS A 78 4.76 15.26 -25.77
CA LYS A 78 4.97 14.49 -27.00
C LYS A 78 3.70 13.87 -27.51
N GLN A 79 3.58 13.80 -28.82
CA GLN A 79 2.49 13.08 -29.46
C GLN A 79 2.68 11.58 -29.38
N VAL A 80 1.64 10.86 -28.99
CA VAL A 80 1.61 9.40 -28.94
C VAL A 80 0.29 8.89 -29.51
N LYS A 81 0.28 7.62 -29.93
CA LYS A 81 -0.95 6.93 -30.38
C LYS A 81 -1.46 6.02 -29.29
N LEU A 82 -2.72 6.18 -28.93
CA LEU A 82 -3.42 5.31 -27.99
C LEU A 82 -4.64 4.67 -28.65
N LEU A 83 -4.99 3.48 -28.19
CA LEU A 83 -6.23 2.82 -28.57
C LEU A 83 -7.38 3.42 -27.74
N ASP A 84 -8.31 4.08 -28.42
CA ASP A 84 -9.61 4.45 -27.84
C ASP A 84 -10.50 3.20 -27.83
N ILE A 85 -10.57 2.55 -26.67
CA ILE A 85 -11.28 1.27 -26.48
C ILE A 85 -12.80 1.41 -26.73
N LEU A 86 -13.37 2.60 -26.48
CA LEU A 86 -14.80 2.82 -26.68
C LEU A 86 -15.18 2.89 -28.17
N HIS A 87 -14.23 3.26 -29.02
CA HIS A 87 -14.47 3.43 -30.45
C HIS A 87 -13.63 2.48 -31.31
N ASP A 88 -12.85 1.60 -30.69
CA ASP A 88 -11.97 0.62 -31.33
C ASP A 88 -11.07 1.22 -32.43
N LYS A 89 -10.45 2.36 -32.12
CA LYS A 89 -9.58 3.08 -33.04
C LYS A 89 -8.36 3.68 -32.38
N LEU A 90 -7.26 3.75 -33.10
CA LEU A 90 -6.07 4.49 -32.68
C LEU A 90 -6.32 5.99 -32.88
N ILE A 91 -5.99 6.76 -31.86
CA ILE A 91 -6.07 8.22 -31.85
C ILE A 91 -4.73 8.82 -31.47
N ASP A 92 -4.45 10.00 -32.01
CA ASP A 92 -3.30 10.80 -31.60
C ASP A 92 -3.67 11.63 -30.36
N VAL A 93 -2.81 11.62 -29.37
CA VAL A 93 -2.95 12.38 -28.13
C VAL A 93 -1.60 12.95 -27.70
N SER A 94 -1.60 14.03 -26.95
CA SER A 94 -0.40 14.54 -26.29
C SER A 94 -0.20 13.87 -24.95
N LYS A 95 0.96 13.24 -24.74
CA LYS A 95 1.42 12.78 -23.41
C LYS A 95 2.22 13.91 -22.77
N ILE A 96 1.75 14.39 -21.61
CA ILE A 96 2.36 15.48 -20.85
C ILE A 96 3.06 14.86 -19.63
N LEU A 97 4.39 14.84 -19.62
CA LEU A 97 5.21 14.34 -18.53
C LEU A 97 5.58 15.48 -17.58
N VAL A 98 5.50 15.22 -16.29
CA VAL A 98 5.77 16.22 -15.26
C VAL A 98 6.76 15.70 -14.22
N LYS A 99 7.36 16.62 -13.43
CA LYS A 99 8.30 16.27 -12.34
C LYS A 99 7.59 15.70 -11.12
N ASP A 100 6.36 16.17 -10.84
CA ASP A 100 5.61 15.83 -9.64
C ASP A 100 4.13 15.58 -9.97
N PRO A 101 3.48 14.56 -9.40
CA PRO A 101 2.05 14.27 -9.64
C PRO A 101 1.12 15.45 -9.32
N LEU A 102 1.50 16.33 -8.39
CA LEU A 102 0.71 17.51 -8.04
C LEU A 102 0.56 18.52 -9.18
N ALA A 103 1.48 18.49 -10.15
CA ALA A 103 1.36 19.31 -11.35
C ALA A 103 0.14 18.92 -12.21
N ILE A 104 -0.20 17.62 -12.23
CA ILE A 104 -1.36 17.10 -12.99
C ILE A 104 -2.64 17.38 -12.24
N GLY A 105 -2.73 16.96 -10.96
CA GLY A 105 -3.93 17.05 -10.16
C GLY A 105 -3.67 16.99 -8.68
N GLY A 106 -3.77 18.11 -8.00
CA GLY A 106 -3.76 18.20 -6.54
C GLY A 106 -5.07 18.79 -6.05
N THR A 107 -5.40 18.53 -4.80
CA THR A 107 -6.70 18.92 -4.20
C THR A 107 -6.91 20.42 -4.05
N GLN A 108 -5.93 21.28 -4.36
CA GLN A 108 -6.03 22.71 -3.97
C GLN A 108 -5.43 23.74 -4.94
N THR A 109 -4.96 23.37 -6.11
CA THR A 109 -4.43 24.41 -7.02
C THR A 109 -5.26 24.53 -8.28
N SER A 110 -5.85 25.72 -8.47
CA SER A 110 -6.44 26.14 -9.74
C SER A 110 -5.47 26.06 -10.94
N LYS A 111 -4.19 25.79 -10.67
CA LYS A 111 -3.09 25.72 -11.64
C LYS A 111 -2.71 24.29 -12.05
N SER A 112 -3.38 23.24 -11.55
CA SER A 112 -3.10 21.87 -12.00
C SER A 112 -3.54 21.70 -13.46
N ILE A 113 -2.80 20.91 -14.23
CA ILE A 113 -3.03 20.71 -15.67
C ILE A 113 -4.47 20.28 -15.96
N ARG A 114 -5.02 19.37 -15.16
CA ARG A 114 -6.41 18.89 -15.30
C ARG A 114 -7.48 19.96 -15.11
N ASN A 115 -7.15 21.08 -14.47
CA ASN A 115 -8.08 22.21 -14.29
C ASN A 115 -7.95 23.26 -15.41
N LEU A 116 -6.90 23.19 -16.23
CA LEU A 116 -6.64 24.12 -17.30
C LEU A 116 -7.09 23.59 -18.67
N ILE A 117 -6.96 22.28 -18.89
CA ILE A 117 -7.35 21.62 -20.13
C ILE A 117 -8.04 20.28 -19.83
N ASP A 118 -8.76 19.77 -20.83
CA ASP A 118 -9.35 18.44 -20.76
C ASP A 118 -8.26 17.36 -20.83
N THR A 119 -8.24 16.47 -19.84
CA THR A 119 -7.18 15.47 -19.67
C THR A 119 -7.73 14.09 -19.41
N TRP A 120 -6.98 13.06 -19.82
CA TRP A 120 -7.21 11.66 -19.50
C TRP A 120 -6.13 11.13 -18.55
N GLU A 121 -6.49 10.14 -17.74
CA GLU A 121 -5.63 9.51 -16.72
C GLU A 121 -5.12 10.46 -15.64
N SER A 122 -5.62 11.69 -15.58
CA SER A 122 -5.25 12.68 -14.58
C SER A 122 -5.79 12.37 -13.17
N ASP A 123 -6.77 11.47 -13.06
CA ASP A 123 -7.36 11.00 -11.81
C ASP A 123 -6.69 9.74 -11.27
N ILE A 124 -5.92 9.04 -12.11
CA ILE A 124 -5.15 7.87 -11.69
C ILE A 124 -3.95 8.35 -10.88
N LYS A 125 -3.79 7.81 -9.68
CA LYS A 125 -2.65 8.18 -8.84
C LYS A 125 -1.34 7.69 -9.46
N TYR A 126 -0.28 8.47 -9.31
CA TYR A 126 1.03 8.15 -9.89
C TYR A 126 1.51 6.72 -9.62
N TYR A 127 1.35 6.24 -8.38
CA TYR A 127 1.81 4.90 -8.04
C TYR A 127 0.95 3.79 -8.68
N GLU A 128 -0.30 4.08 -9.01
CA GLU A 128 -1.17 3.17 -9.77
C GLU A 128 -0.71 3.12 -11.23
N ASN A 129 -0.47 4.28 -11.87
CA ASN A 129 0.12 4.33 -13.22
C ASN A 129 1.47 3.62 -13.26
N TYR A 130 2.31 3.80 -12.24
CA TYR A 130 3.57 3.10 -12.12
C TYR A 130 3.40 1.57 -12.11
N LEU A 131 2.43 1.06 -11.36
CA LEU A 131 2.13 -0.38 -11.33
C LEU A 131 1.65 -0.89 -12.69
N TYR A 132 0.76 -0.14 -13.36
CA TYR A 132 0.23 -0.51 -14.68
C TYR A 132 1.31 -0.50 -15.76
N ASP A 133 2.11 0.55 -15.83
CA ASP A 133 3.18 0.70 -16.82
C ASP A 133 4.27 -0.37 -16.69
N ASN A 134 4.51 -0.85 -15.46
CA ASN A 134 5.49 -1.90 -15.18
C ASN A 134 4.87 -3.31 -15.06
N LEU A 135 3.57 -3.46 -15.36
CA LEU A 135 2.82 -4.72 -15.27
C LEU A 135 2.95 -5.40 -13.89
N LEU A 136 2.99 -4.58 -12.83
CA LEU A 136 3.11 -5.06 -11.46
C LEU A 136 1.72 -5.30 -10.85
N ILE A 137 1.55 -6.44 -10.20
CA ILE A 137 0.30 -6.86 -9.57
C ILE A 137 0.51 -6.96 -8.06
N VAL A 138 -0.28 -6.19 -7.30
CA VAL A 138 -0.30 -6.32 -5.83
C VAL A 138 -0.82 -7.72 -5.46
N GLY A 139 -0.12 -8.37 -4.54
CA GLY A 139 -0.41 -9.76 -4.16
C GLY A 139 0.39 -10.81 -4.94
N LYS A 140 1.25 -10.41 -5.89
CA LYS A 140 2.19 -11.29 -6.59
C LYS A 140 3.58 -11.22 -5.96
N TYR A 141 4.34 -12.32 -6.04
CA TYR A 141 5.73 -12.35 -5.58
C TYR A 141 6.68 -11.79 -6.63
N TYR A 142 7.66 -11.04 -6.14
CA TYR A 142 8.74 -10.47 -6.95
C TYR A 142 10.07 -10.62 -6.22
N LYS A 143 11.14 -10.61 -6.98
CA LYS A 143 12.52 -10.46 -6.50
C LYS A 143 13.15 -9.23 -7.15
N ILE A 144 14.17 -8.70 -6.52
CA ILE A 144 14.93 -7.58 -7.04
C ILE A 144 16.23 -8.12 -7.59
N GLU A 145 16.44 -7.95 -8.88
CA GLU A 145 17.65 -8.35 -9.60
C GLU A 145 18.22 -7.16 -10.37
N ASN A 146 19.46 -6.82 -10.17
CA ASN A 146 20.14 -5.71 -10.87
C ASN A 146 19.34 -4.40 -10.84
N ASP A 147 18.81 -4.03 -9.67
CA ASP A 147 17.95 -2.86 -9.48
C ASP A 147 16.62 -2.90 -10.28
N SER A 148 16.21 -4.05 -10.77
CA SER A 148 14.95 -4.27 -11.47
C SER A 148 14.06 -5.23 -10.70
N ILE A 149 12.74 -5.03 -10.84
CA ILE A 149 11.75 -5.92 -10.24
C ILE A 149 11.42 -7.01 -11.24
N VAL A 150 11.61 -8.26 -10.84
CA VAL A 150 11.37 -9.44 -11.69
C VAL A 150 10.32 -10.31 -11.02
N PRO A 151 9.32 -10.82 -11.75
CA PRO A 151 8.37 -11.80 -11.19
C PRO A 151 9.12 -13.00 -10.59
N TYR A 152 8.68 -13.40 -9.41
CA TYR A 152 9.18 -14.61 -8.75
C TYR A 152 8.11 -15.69 -8.88
N ASP A 153 8.25 -16.51 -9.90
CA ASP A 153 7.32 -17.60 -10.16
C ASP A 153 7.69 -18.80 -9.31
N LEU A 154 6.72 -19.27 -8.53
CA LEU A 154 6.84 -20.52 -7.80
C LEU A 154 6.63 -21.67 -8.79
N GLU A 155 7.37 -22.76 -8.61
CA GLU A 155 7.17 -23.96 -9.41
C GLU A 155 5.75 -24.51 -9.20
N ILE A 156 5.01 -24.63 -10.31
CA ILE A 156 3.66 -25.16 -10.30
C ILE A 156 3.67 -26.55 -10.89
N SER A 157 3.05 -27.49 -10.18
CA SER A 157 2.98 -28.87 -10.66
C SER A 157 2.25 -28.96 -12.00
N ALA A 158 2.69 -29.90 -12.85
CA ALA A 158 2.02 -30.16 -14.11
C ALA A 158 0.56 -30.60 -13.90
N GLU A 159 0.25 -31.24 -12.78
CA GLU A 159 -1.10 -31.64 -12.38
C GLU A 159 -2.00 -30.46 -12.15
N THR A 160 -1.52 -29.39 -11.42
CA THR A 160 -2.27 -28.19 -11.21
C THR A 160 -2.57 -27.45 -12.52
N LYS A 161 -1.58 -27.37 -13.42
CA LYS A 161 -1.77 -26.78 -14.76
C LYS A 161 -2.82 -27.53 -15.56
N LEU A 162 -2.77 -28.88 -15.56
CA LEU A 162 -3.73 -29.72 -16.25
C LEU A 162 -5.14 -29.59 -15.69
N THR A 163 -5.28 -29.53 -14.35
CA THR A 163 -6.56 -29.36 -13.69
C THR A 163 -7.20 -28.00 -14.08
N LEU A 164 -6.44 -26.91 -14.03
CA LEU A 164 -6.91 -25.59 -14.46
C LEU A 164 -7.28 -25.57 -15.95
N LYS A 165 -6.48 -26.18 -16.79
CA LYS A 165 -6.78 -26.30 -18.22
C LYS A 165 -8.10 -27.02 -18.46
N ASN A 166 -8.34 -28.12 -17.79
CA ASN A 166 -9.60 -28.87 -17.91
C ASN A 166 -10.79 -28.06 -17.39
N MET A 167 -10.65 -27.40 -16.25
CA MET A 167 -11.72 -26.52 -15.71
C MET A 167 -12.10 -25.37 -16.64
N LEU A 168 -11.14 -24.82 -17.38
CA LEU A 168 -11.38 -23.75 -18.34
C LEU A 168 -11.99 -24.27 -19.64
N LEU A 169 -11.59 -25.46 -20.07
CA LEU A 169 -12.12 -26.09 -21.29
C LEU A 169 -13.54 -26.62 -21.12
N ASP A 170 -13.88 -27.21 -19.96
CA ASP A 170 -15.22 -27.76 -19.70
C ASP A 170 -16.35 -26.72 -19.72
N LYS A 171 -16.03 -25.43 -19.59
CA LYS A 171 -17.01 -24.35 -19.63
C LYS A 171 -17.18 -23.71 -21.00
N GLN A 172 -16.35 -24.06 -21.98
CA GLN A 172 -16.42 -23.48 -23.32
C GLN A 172 -17.15 -24.44 -24.29
N SER A 173 -18.45 -24.32 -24.33
CA SER A 173 -19.26 -24.90 -25.42
C SER A 173 -19.22 -24.09 -26.74
N ASP A 174 -18.49 -22.97 -26.77
CA ASP A 174 -18.40 -22.08 -27.92
C ASP A 174 -17.11 -22.25 -28.74
N THR A 175 -17.30 -22.34 -30.04
CA THR A 175 -16.37 -22.79 -31.10
C THR A 175 -15.24 -21.81 -31.45
N ASN A 176 -14.99 -20.75 -30.69
CA ASN A 176 -13.90 -19.77 -30.92
C ASN A 176 -12.81 -19.93 -29.83
N LEU A 177 -12.12 -21.07 -29.82
CA LEU A 177 -10.91 -21.23 -29.01
C LEU A 177 -9.81 -20.29 -29.55
N PRO A 178 -9.15 -19.50 -28.69
CA PRO A 178 -7.92 -18.81 -29.07
C PRO A 178 -6.87 -19.83 -29.53
N ASP A 179 -5.90 -19.39 -30.30
CA ASP A 179 -4.75 -20.20 -30.72
C ASP A 179 -4.25 -21.01 -29.52
N SER A 180 -4.09 -22.31 -29.70
CA SER A 180 -3.79 -23.26 -28.63
C SER A 180 -2.56 -22.88 -27.80
N LYS A 181 -1.58 -22.22 -28.43
CA LYS A 181 -0.37 -21.74 -27.78
C LYS A 181 -0.67 -20.55 -26.86
N GLN A 182 -1.43 -19.57 -27.31
CA GLN A 182 -1.83 -18.41 -26.52
C GLN A 182 -2.71 -18.81 -25.34
N PHE A 183 -3.60 -19.80 -25.52
CA PHE A 183 -4.40 -20.38 -24.46
C PHE A 183 -3.54 -21.07 -23.40
N ASP A 184 -2.53 -21.85 -23.78
CA ASP A 184 -1.62 -22.52 -22.86
C ASP A 184 -0.73 -21.53 -22.08
N GLU A 185 -0.33 -20.44 -22.71
CA GLU A 185 0.36 -19.33 -22.04
C GLU A 185 -0.54 -18.68 -20.98
N HIS A 186 -1.78 -18.33 -21.30
CA HIS A 186 -2.75 -17.77 -20.36
C HIS A 186 -3.06 -18.75 -19.21
N VAL A 187 -3.26 -20.04 -19.49
CA VAL A 187 -3.45 -21.05 -18.43
C VAL A 187 -2.25 -21.10 -17.50
N SER A 188 -1.04 -20.97 -18.03
CA SER A 188 0.18 -20.95 -17.21
C SER A 188 0.27 -19.71 -16.33
N GLU A 189 -0.07 -18.53 -16.85
CA GLU A 189 -0.14 -17.28 -16.08
C GLU A 189 -1.18 -17.35 -14.96
N TRP A 190 -2.38 -17.83 -15.27
CA TRP A 190 -3.45 -18.03 -14.29
C TRP A 190 -3.08 -19.06 -13.24
N ALA A 191 -2.44 -20.16 -13.65
CA ALA A 191 -1.95 -21.17 -12.72
C ALA A 191 -0.94 -20.57 -11.75
N ASN A 192 -0.01 -19.76 -12.24
CA ASN A 192 0.97 -19.05 -11.41
C ASN A 192 0.28 -18.10 -10.41
N LEU A 193 -0.72 -17.35 -10.85
CA LEU A 193 -1.44 -16.42 -9.99
C LEU A 193 -2.25 -17.14 -8.91
N LEU A 194 -3.01 -18.19 -9.27
CA LEU A 194 -3.93 -18.89 -8.37
C LEU A 194 -3.23 -19.86 -7.39
N ASN A 195 -2.06 -20.36 -7.75
CA ASN A 195 -1.32 -21.32 -6.92
C ASN A 195 -0.23 -20.67 -6.05
N GLN A 196 -0.11 -19.34 -6.06
CA GLN A 196 0.83 -18.66 -5.18
C GLN A 196 0.40 -18.83 -3.73
N PRO A 197 1.28 -19.32 -2.84
CA PRO A 197 0.93 -19.47 -1.44
C PRO A 197 0.71 -18.10 -0.83
N ILE A 198 -0.42 -17.91 -0.19
CA ILE A 198 -0.67 -16.71 0.62
C ILE A 198 0.19 -16.83 1.88
N PRO A 199 1.15 -15.93 2.12
CA PRO A 199 1.98 -16.01 3.30
C PRO A 199 1.14 -15.76 4.56
N LYS A 200 1.51 -16.42 5.65
CA LYS A 200 0.96 -16.06 6.97
C LYS A 200 1.52 -14.70 7.38
N ILE A 201 0.89 -13.63 6.91
CA ILE A 201 1.35 -12.28 7.20
C ILE A 201 1.20 -12.00 8.69
N LYS A 202 2.31 -11.66 9.36
CA LYS A 202 2.30 -11.21 10.73
C LYS A 202 1.58 -9.87 10.83
N ARG A 203 0.46 -9.82 11.53
CA ARG A 203 -0.42 -8.65 11.62
C ARG A 203 -1.01 -8.50 12.99
N ILE A 204 -1.40 -7.29 13.34
CA ILE A 204 -2.12 -6.96 14.56
C ILE A 204 -3.37 -6.16 14.22
N SER A 205 -4.50 -6.51 14.81
CA SER A 205 -5.70 -5.68 14.82
C SER A 205 -5.66 -4.75 16.02
N LEU A 206 -6.15 -3.53 15.84
CA LEU A 206 -6.22 -2.50 16.88
C LEU A 206 -7.58 -1.81 16.81
N ASP A 207 -8.13 -1.53 17.98
CA ASP A 207 -9.34 -0.73 18.18
C ASP A 207 -9.17 0.10 19.45
N ILE A 208 -9.75 1.31 19.52
CA ILE A 208 -9.68 2.19 20.68
C ILE A 208 -11.05 2.55 21.22
N GLU A 209 -11.14 2.71 22.55
CA GLU A 209 -12.28 3.31 23.23
C GLU A 209 -11.89 4.67 23.81
N VAL A 210 -12.77 5.65 23.63
CA VAL A 210 -12.53 7.03 24.01
C VAL A 210 -13.60 7.51 24.98
N GLU A 211 -13.21 8.28 25.99
CA GLU A 211 -14.16 8.95 26.88
C GLU A 211 -15.08 9.89 26.09
N SER A 212 -16.38 9.83 26.36
CA SER A 212 -17.37 10.75 25.80
C SER A 212 -18.32 11.23 26.87
N ASP A 213 -18.50 12.53 26.97
CA ASP A 213 -19.46 13.16 27.90
C ASP A 213 -20.83 13.41 27.24
N THR A 214 -20.95 13.11 25.94
CA THR A 214 -22.13 13.39 25.12
C THR A 214 -22.43 12.22 24.20
N ASP A 215 -23.62 12.20 23.59
CA ASP A 215 -23.98 11.24 22.55
C ASP A 215 -23.23 11.47 21.22
N ARG A 216 -22.23 12.33 21.20
CA ARG A 216 -21.43 12.62 20.01
C ARG A 216 -20.07 11.94 20.10
N ILE A 217 -19.66 11.34 18.98
CA ILE A 217 -18.30 10.80 18.83
C ILE A 217 -17.31 11.97 18.91
N PRO A 218 -16.28 11.89 19.77
CA PRO A 218 -15.25 12.91 19.87
C PRO A 218 -14.51 13.13 18.55
N ASP A 219 -14.16 14.39 18.23
CA ASP A 219 -13.44 14.72 17.00
C ASP A 219 -12.00 14.16 17.03
N PRO A 220 -11.62 13.24 16.12
CA PRO A 220 -10.29 12.66 16.11
C PRO A 220 -9.18 13.67 15.75
N LYS A 221 -9.51 14.78 15.12
CA LYS A 221 -8.52 15.86 14.84
C LYS A 221 -8.17 16.66 16.10
N VAL A 222 -9.13 16.82 16.98
CA VAL A 222 -8.94 17.54 18.26
C VAL A 222 -8.39 16.60 19.32
N ALA A 223 -8.91 15.37 19.44
CA ALA A 223 -8.51 14.33 20.37
C ALA A 223 -8.37 14.81 21.82
N GLU A 224 -9.37 15.55 22.32
CA GLU A 224 -9.30 16.18 23.66
C GLU A 224 -9.57 15.21 24.80
N LYS A 225 -10.40 14.19 24.56
CA LYS A 225 -10.80 13.21 25.56
C LYS A 225 -9.76 12.11 25.72
N LYS A 226 -9.75 11.48 26.90
CA LYS A 226 -8.83 10.36 27.18
C LYS A 226 -9.19 9.13 26.36
N ILE A 227 -8.17 8.38 25.94
CA ILE A 227 -8.34 7.02 25.46
C ILE A 227 -8.48 6.15 26.71
N THR A 228 -9.59 5.42 26.80
CA THR A 228 -9.94 4.64 27.98
C THR A 228 -9.57 3.17 27.86
N ALA A 229 -9.56 2.65 26.62
CA ALA A 229 -9.08 1.30 26.33
C ALA A 229 -8.45 1.21 24.95
N VAL A 230 -7.56 0.24 24.77
CA VAL A 230 -7.00 -0.16 23.48
C VAL A 230 -6.99 -1.67 23.40
N GLY A 231 -7.72 -2.23 22.44
CA GLY A 231 -7.82 -3.65 22.19
C GLY A 231 -6.84 -4.11 21.11
N PHE A 232 -6.27 -5.31 21.28
CA PHE A 232 -5.34 -5.89 20.32
C PHE A 232 -5.61 -7.37 20.09
N GLU A 233 -5.55 -7.79 18.83
CA GLU A 233 -5.50 -9.19 18.44
C GLU A 233 -4.40 -9.41 17.39
N GLY A 234 -3.41 -10.23 17.73
CA GLY A 234 -2.28 -10.57 16.86
C GLY A 234 -2.48 -11.91 16.16
N SER A 235 -1.99 -12.00 14.92
CA SER A 235 -2.00 -13.24 14.13
C SER A 235 -1.15 -14.37 14.74
N ASP A 236 -0.33 -14.07 15.74
CA ASP A 236 0.49 -14.99 16.53
C ASP A 236 -0.20 -15.48 17.80
N GLY A 237 -1.49 -15.18 17.96
CA GLY A 237 -2.31 -15.57 19.11
C GLY A 237 -2.33 -14.54 20.24
N LEU A 238 -1.68 -13.38 20.08
CA LEU A 238 -1.81 -12.29 21.05
C LEU A 238 -3.28 -11.87 21.15
N LYS A 239 -3.80 -11.81 22.39
CA LYS A 239 -5.07 -11.17 22.74
C LYS A 239 -4.83 -10.33 23.97
N GLN A 240 -4.92 -9.02 23.81
CA GLN A 240 -4.55 -8.09 24.89
C GLN A 240 -5.41 -6.83 24.86
N VAL A 241 -5.73 -6.32 26.06
CA VAL A 241 -6.43 -5.05 26.22
C VAL A 241 -5.66 -4.20 27.22
N PHE A 242 -5.40 -2.96 26.88
CA PHE A 242 -4.95 -1.92 27.79
C PHE A 242 -6.16 -1.13 28.27
N ILE A 243 -6.27 -0.90 29.56
CA ILE A 243 -7.39 -0.18 30.19
C ILE A 243 -6.84 0.93 31.08
N LEU A 244 -7.30 2.14 30.84
CA LEU A 244 -7.06 3.28 31.72
C LEU A 244 -8.09 3.27 32.86
N ARG A 245 -7.65 3.14 34.12
CA ARG A 245 -8.54 3.20 35.27
C ARG A 245 -9.24 4.55 35.33
N ARG A 246 -10.49 4.53 35.78
CA ARG A 246 -11.31 5.71 35.98
C ARG A 246 -11.94 5.67 37.37
N GLY A 247 -11.96 6.79 38.06
CA GLY A 247 -12.57 6.90 39.37
C GLY A 247 -14.05 6.45 39.34
N GLY A 248 -14.45 5.65 40.34
CA GLY A 248 -15.83 5.16 40.45
C GLY A 248 -16.19 3.96 39.57
N ILE A 249 -15.26 3.42 38.79
CA ILE A 249 -15.45 2.21 38.00
C ILE A 249 -14.63 1.08 38.59
N GLU A 250 -15.32 0.02 39.04
CA GLU A 250 -14.67 -1.19 39.55
C GLU A 250 -14.13 -2.06 38.42
N GLU A 251 -13.01 -2.73 38.66
CA GLU A 251 -12.47 -3.71 37.71
C GLU A 251 -13.39 -4.93 37.68
N GLY A 252 -13.95 -5.21 36.51
CA GLY A 252 -14.79 -6.39 36.30
C GLY A 252 -13.97 -7.68 36.25
N LEU A 253 -14.63 -8.82 36.47
CA LEU A 253 -14.05 -10.14 36.30
C LEU A 253 -13.90 -10.47 34.80
N ASN A 254 -12.75 -11.04 34.43
CA ASN A 254 -12.42 -11.41 33.04
C ASN A 254 -13.05 -12.76 32.61
N GLU A 255 -14.16 -13.18 33.21
CA GLU A 255 -14.79 -14.47 32.93
C GLU A 255 -15.37 -14.56 31.51
N LEU A 256 -15.77 -13.42 30.93
CA LEU A 256 -16.37 -13.34 29.58
C LEU A 256 -15.32 -13.33 28.46
N LEU A 257 -14.04 -13.15 28.77
CA LEU A 257 -12.96 -13.01 27.79
C LEU A 257 -11.80 -13.99 28.09
N PRO A 258 -12.04 -15.31 28.02
CA PRO A 258 -11.01 -16.28 28.32
C PRO A 258 -9.81 -16.12 27.37
N GLY A 259 -8.60 -16.11 27.95
CA GLY A 259 -7.36 -15.99 27.20
C GLY A 259 -6.96 -14.56 26.79
N VAL A 260 -7.73 -13.53 27.15
CA VAL A 260 -7.37 -12.14 26.95
C VAL A 260 -6.53 -11.62 28.12
N LYS A 261 -5.35 -11.09 27.85
CA LYS A 261 -4.51 -10.43 28.84
C LYS A 261 -4.98 -8.98 29.02
N ILE A 262 -5.41 -8.62 30.22
CA ILE A 262 -5.78 -7.24 30.56
C ILE A 262 -4.62 -6.59 31.33
N ILE A 263 -4.24 -5.38 30.91
CA ILE A 263 -3.24 -4.54 31.57
C ILE A 263 -3.89 -3.22 31.94
N PHE A 264 -3.88 -2.91 33.23
CA PHE A 264 -4.45 -1.68 33.77
C PHE A 264 -3.38 -0.61 33.96
N TYR A 265 -3.73 0.60 33.58
CA TYR A 265 -2.95 1.82 33.80
C TYR A 265 -3.72 2.74 34.75
N ASP A 266 -3.03 3.37 35.68
CA ASP A 266 -3.65 4.35 36.55
C ASP A 266 -4.17 5.55 35.73
N GLU A 267 -5.18 6.24 36.22
CA GLU A 267 -5.87 7.33 35.52
C GLU A 267 -4.94 8.43 34.99
N THR A 268 -3.80 8.65 35.65
CA THR A 268 -2.79 9.64 35.26
C THR A 268 -1.78 9.13 34.22
N LYS A 269 -1.81 7.82 33.90
CA LYS A 269 -0.81 7.13 33.07
C LYS A 269 -1.25 6.87 31.65
N GLU A 270 -2.16 7.68 31.13
CA GLU A 270 -2.60 7.56 29.72
C GLU A 270 -1.42 7.65 28.74
N LYS A 271 -0.46 8.53 29.00
CA LYS A 271 0.74 8.68 28.18
C LYS A 271 1.56 7.41 28.10
N GLU A 272 1.72 6.69 29.22
CA GLU A 272 2.43 5.41 29.27
C GLU A 272 1.65 4.34 28.49
N MET A 273 0.33 4.26 28.65
CA MET A 273 -0.52 3.35 27.89
C MET A 273 -0.39 3.56 26.39
N ILE A 274 -0.38 4.80 25.89
CA ILE A 274 -0.21 5.10 24.47
C ILE A 274 1.21 4.74 24.00
N LEU A 275 2.23 4.98 24.80
CA LEU A 275 3.60 4.58 24.45
C LEU A 275 3.72 3.05 24.33
N ASP A 276 3.14 2.29 25.26
CA ASP A 276 3.13 0.83 25.19
C ASP A 276 2.29 0.31 24.00
N THR A 277 1.20 1.01 23.64
CA THR A 277 0.45 0.78 22.40
C THR A 277 1.36 0.89 21.18
N PHE A 278 2.15 1.96 21.09
CA PHE A 278 3.07 2.16 19.99
C PHE A 278 4.20 1.12 19.96
N GLU A 279 4.74 0.73 21.11
CA GLU A 279 5.75 -0.33 21.18
C GLU A 279 5.19 -1.70 20.77
N LEU A 280 3.91 -1.96 21.08
CA LEU A 280 3.25 -3.19 20.63
C LEU A 280 3.00 -3.16 19.11
N MET A 281 2.51 -2.05 18.57
CA MET A 281 2.32 -1.87 17.12
C MET A 281 3.60 -2.12 16.32
N LYS A 282 4.75 -1.64 16.79
CA LYS A 282 6.06 -1.81 16.11
C LYS A 282 6.51 -3.26 15.97
N LYS A 283 5.94 -4.19 16.75
CA LYS A 283 6.27 -5.62 16.66
C LYS A 283 5.63 -6.32 15.47
N TYR A 284 4.70 -5.65 14.81
CA TYR A 284 3.93 -6.19 13.70
C TYR A 284 4.12 -5.34 12.44
N PRO A 285 4.44 -5.95 11.30
CA PRO A 285 4.64 -5.22 10.06
C PRO A 285 3.34 -4.71 9.44
N LEU A 286 2.20 -5.27 9.84
CA LEU A 286 0.89 -4.91 9.31
C LEU A 286 -0.10 -4.61 10.44
N LEU A 287 -0.76 -3.47 10.34
CA LEU A 287 -1.84 -3.07 11.21
C LEU A 287 -3.18 -3.19 10.48
N ILE A 288 -4.17 -3.74 11.15
CA ILE A 288 -5.56 -3.83 10.67
C ILE A 288 -6.45 -3.07 11.63
N THR A 289 -7.35 -2.26 11.10
CA THR A 289 -8.36 -1.53 11.86
C THR A 289 -9.69 -1.58 11.11
N TYR A 290 -10.79 -1.39 11.83
CA TYR A 290 -12.08 -1.16 11.21
C TYR A 290 -12.35 0.34 11.15
N ASN A 291 -12.34 0.93 9.94
CA ASN A 291 -12.46 2.38 9.73
C ASN A 291 -11.42 3.23 10.51
N GLY A 292 -10.27 2.63 10.84
CA GLY A 292 -9.27 3.30 11.67
C GLY A 292 -8.62 4.53 11.04
N ASP A 293 -8.61 4.63 9.71
CA ASP A 293 -8.17 5.85 9.00
C ASP A 293 -9.10 7.05 9.26
N GLY A 294 -10.38 6.78 9.54
CA GLY A 294 -11.37 7.79 9.86
C GLY A 294 -11.38 8.22 11.32
N PHE A 295 -11.03 7.32 12.25
CA PHE A 295 -11.14 7.60 13.69
C PHE A 295 -9.92 7.16 14.50
N ASP A 296 -9.65 5.86 14.65
CA ASP A 296 -8.67 5.34 15.62
C ASP A 296 -7.26 5.92 15.44
N LEU A 297 -6.74 5.83 14.23
CA LEU A 297 -5.35 6.24 13.95
C LEU A 297 -5.17 7.76 14.04
N PRO A 298 -6.05 8.61 13.47
CA PRO A 298 -6.01 10.03 13.71
C PRO A 298 -6.17 10.41 15.18
N TYR A 299 -7.05 9.72 15.91
CA TYR A 299 -7.25 9.99 17.33
C TYR A 299 -5.98 9.67 18.15
N LEU A 300 -5.44 8.47 18.01
CA LEU A 300 -4.16 8.07 18.64
C LEU A 300 -3.02 9.05 18.30
N TYR A 301 -2.91 9.44 17.03
CA TYR A 301 -1.88 10.37 16.58
C TYR A 301 -2.00 11.74 17.26
N ASN A 302 -3.20 12.34 17.23
CA ASN A 302 -3.44 13.65 17.77
C ASN A 302 -3.41 13.65 19.32
N ARG A 303 -3.93 12.58 19.94
CA ARG A 303 -3.86 12.40 21.40
C ARG A 303 -2.43 12.28 21.90
N ALA A 304 -1.60 11.50 21.23
CA ALA A 304 -0.18 11.40 21.53
C ALA A 304 0.54 12.75 21.45
N SER A 305 0.20 13.55 20.44
CA SER A 305 0.74 14.92 20.29
C SER A 305 0.33 15.83 21.44
N ARG A 306 -0.93 15.77 21.88
CA ARG A 306 -1.44 16.55 23.04
C ARG A 306 -0.77 16.16 24.34
N LEU A 307 -0.44 14.89 24.52
CA LEU A 307 0.28 14.38 25.70
C LEU A 307 1.80 14.61 25.63
N GLY A 308 2.28 15.32 24.60
CA GLY A 308 3.69 15.60 24.41
C GLY A 308 4.53 14.34 24.20
N ILE A 309 4.01 13.35 23.49
CA ILE A 309 4.78 12.20 23.01
C ILE A 309 5.60 12.62 21.81
N ASP A 310 6.91 12.33 21.85
CA ASP A 310 7.83 12.64 20.77
C ASP A 310 7.39 11.95 19.47
N ARG A 311 7.47 12.69 18.37
CA ARG A 311 7.15 12.19 17.02
C ARG A 311 7.93 10.94 16.64
N GLN A 312 9.19 10.84 17.07
CA GLN A 312 10.03 9.67 16.79
C GLN A 312 9.53 8.39 17.48
N LYS A 313 8.78 8.53 18.58
CA LYS A 313 8.16 7.40 19.29
C LYS A 313 6.81 7.00 18.70
N ASN A 314 6.20 7.85 17.89
CA ASN A 314 4.89 7.63 17.30
C ASN A 314 5.01 6.98 15.90
N PRO A 315 4.72 5.69 15.73
CA PRO A 315 4.81 5.01 14.43
C PRO A 315 3.85 5.58 13.40
N LEU A 316 2.74 6.16 13.81
CA LEU A 316 1.74 6.76 12.92
C LEU A 316 2.25 8.03 12.22
N TYR A 317 3.32 8.65 12.74
CA TYR A 317 3.95 9.80 12.08
C TYR A 317 4.58 9.41 10.72
N MET A 318 5.07 8.18 10.60
CA MET A 318 5.69 7.67 9.36
C MET A 318 4.66 7.13 8.35
N MET A 319 3.40 6.98 8.77
CA MET A 319 2.31 6.43 7.94
C MET A 319 1.52 7.51 7.19
N ARG A 320 1.84 8.77 7.38
CA ARG A 320 1.18 9.93 6.75
C ARG A 320 1.83 10.34 5.44
#